data_93fa894127aa06beb04db191564f30c5
#
_entry.id   93fa894127aa06beb04db191564f30c5
#
_cell.length_a   1.000
_cell.length_b   1.000
_cell.length_c   1.000
_cell.angle_alpha   90.00
_cell.angle_beta   90.00
_cell.angle_gamma   90.00
#
_symmetry.space_group_name_H-M   'P 1'
#
loop_
_entity.id
_entity.type
_entity.pdbx_description
1 polymer ?
#
loop_
_entity_poly.entity_id
_entity_poly.type
_entity_poly.pdbx_seq_one_letter_code
_entity_poly.pdbx_strand_id
1 'polypeptide(L)'
;QGDNEAILTWKAPEEGMYGGTFDPGSITKYVITRSNGSASNEIEISDPSATSYTDTPGFGTYTYSIYAVNDMGNGAVSIAAPIIVKPADWIVMTNGEAIVESGKTYHFYDAAGPNAYYPNTRNDTLTIRPQNSNGLVHVSFKQFVTDTYGDYLYIFDGADTNAPLIGEFTSTSVPSALVSLESTSIDGALTFVFYSDVMSRDEGWEADVTVTEKKTHDLMAGWF
;
A
#
# COMPACT_ATOMS: atom_id res chain seq x y z
N GLN A 1 -8.77 -5.20 -4.90
CA GLN A 1 -8.08 -5.96 -3.86
C GLN A 1 -9.05 -6.16 -2.72
N GLY A 2 -9.32 -7.43 -2.37
CA GLY A 2 -10.12 -7.78 -1.20
C GLY A 2 -9.32 -7.56 0.08
N ASP A 3 -10.01 -7.57 1.22
CA ASP A 3 -9.41 -7.44 2.54
C ASP A 3 -8.46 -8.60 2.81
N ASN A 4 -7.17 -8.31 3.02
CA ASN A 4 -6.12 -9.29 3.30
C ASN A 4 -5.94 -10.37 2.21
N GLU A 5 -6.29 -10.09 0.96
CA GLU A 5 -6.28 -11.04 -0.13
C GLU A 5 -5.30 -10.65 -1.23
N ALA A 6 -4.64 -11.67 -1.78
CA ALA A 6 -3.90 -11.61 -3.04
C ALA A 6 -4.67 -12.39 -4.11
N ILE A 7 -5.24 -11.70 -5.10
CA ILE A 7 -5.90 -12.34 -6.24
C ILE A 7 -4.87 -12.52 -7.34
N LEU A 8 -4.54 -13.78 -7.63
CA LEU A 8 -3.60 -14.18 -8.67
C LEU A 8 -4.37 -14.63 -9.90
N THR A 9 -3.95 -14.17 -11.07
CA THR A 9 -4.52 -14.59 -12.36
C THR A 9 -3.40 -14.96 -13.32
N TRP A 10 -3.63 -15.99 -14.15
CA TRP A 10 -2.67 -16.44 -15.16
C TRP A 10 -3.34 -16.98 -16.39
N LYS A 11 -2.55 -17.19 -17.44
CA LYS A 11 -2.95 -17.94 -18.63
C LYS A 11 -2.17 -19.23 -18.67
N ALA A 12 -2.81 -20.29 -19.18
CA ALA A 12 -2.09 -21.52 -19.49
C ALA A 12 -0.96 -21.24 -20.51
N PRO A 13 0.20 -21.92 -20.38
CA PRO A 13 1.26 -21.79 -21.39
C PRO A 13 0.76 -22.26 -22.77
N GLU A 14 1.15 -21.52 -23.80
CA GLU A 14 0.81 -21.81 -25.19
C GLU A 14 1.99 -22.44 -25.96
N GLU A 15 3.19 -22.35 -25.38
CA GLU A 15 4.44 -22.87 -25.94
C GLU A 15 5.20 -23.71 -24.92
N GLY A 16 5.99 -24.65 -25.41
CA GLY A 16 6.90 -25.44 -24.59
C GLY A 16 8.07 -24.61 -24.05
N MET A 17 8.66 -25.02 -22.92
CA MET A 17 9.74 -24.31 -22.22
C MET A 17 10.94 -23.94 -23.12
N TYR A 18 11.21 -24.71 -24.17
CA TYR A 18 12.31 -24.51 -25.12
C TYR A 18 11.82 -24.16 -26.53
N GLY A 19 10.60 -23.65 -26.64
CA GLY A 19 9.91 -23.46 -27.92
C GLY A 19 9.26 -24.74 -28.45
N GLY A 20 8.43 -24.59 -29.48
CA GLY A 20 7.68 -25.71 -30.06
C GLY A 20 6.24 -25.78 -29.53
N THR A 21 5.46 -26.68 -30.15
CA THR A 21 4.05 -26.87 -29.81
C THR A 21 3.89 -27.44 -28.41
N PHE A 22 3.01 -26.84 -27.64
CA PHE A 22 2.59 -27.31 -26.33
C PHE A 22 1.09 -27.61 -26.36
N ASP A 23 0.69 -28.73 -25.76
CA ASP A 23 -0.70 -29.07 -25.55
C ASP A 23 -1.13 -28.64 -24.15
N PRO A 24 -1.94 -27.56 -23.98
CA PRO A 24 -2.45 -27.15 -22.68
C PRO A 24 -3.27 -28.22 -21.97
N GLY A 25 -3.87 -29.17 -22.71
CA GLY A 25 -4.60 -30.31 -22.15
C GLY A 25 -3.71 -31.32 -21.42
N SER A 26 -2.38 -31.24 -21.61
CA SER A 26 -1.40 -32.09 -20.88
C SER A 26 -1.09 -31.56 -19.47
N ILE A 27 -1.53 -30.34 -19.09
CA ILE A 27 -1.31 -29.82 -17.75
C ILE A 27 -2.07 -30.66 -16.74
N THR A 28 -1.40 -31.06 -15.66
CA THR A 28 -1.99 -31.82 -14.56
C THR A 28 -2.29 -30.96 -13.33
N LYS A 29 -1.52 -29.88 -13.12
CA LYS A 29 -1.67 -28.93 -12.01
C LYS A 29 -0.86 -27.66 -12.24
N TYR A 30 -1.08 -26.67 -11.40
CA TYR A 30 -0.18 -25.52 -11.21
C TYR A 30 0.41 -25.54 -9.81
N VAL A 31 1.61 -24.99 -9.67
CA VAL A 31 2.24 -24.76 -8.38
C VAL A 31 2.56 -23.27 -8.26
N ILE A 32 2.04 -22.65 -7.21
CA ILE A 32 2.30 -21.25 -6.86
C ILE A 32 3.27 -21.25 -5.69
N THR A 33 4.34 -20.48 -5.78
CA THR A 33 5.23 -20.21 -4.66
C THR A 33 4.98 -18.78 -4.17
N ARG A 34 4.60 -18.62 -2.90
CA ARG A 34 4.52 -17.36 -2.19
C ARG A 34 5.77 -17.15 -1.36
N SER A 35 6.41 -15.99 -1.44
CA SER A 35 7.57 -15.62 -0.62
C SER A 35 7.40 -14.22 -0.03
N ASN A 36 7.76 -14.05 1.25
CA ASN A 36 7.88 -12.76 1.92
C ASN A 36 9.35 -12.32 2.11
N GLY A 37 10.29 -12.94 1.38
CA GLY A 37 11.72 -12.70 1.50
C GLY A 37 12.42 -13.50 2.60
N SER A 38 11.71 -13.89 3.66
CA SER A 38 12.25 -14.69 4.78
C SER A 38 11.80 -16.15 4.74
N ALA A 39 10.62 -16.39 4.19
CA ALA A 39 10.02 -17.72 4.07
C ALA A 39 9.33 -17.88 2.70
N SER A 40 9.26 -19.10 2.23
CA SER A 40 8.53 -19.51 1.03
C SER A 40 7.53 -20.60 1.34
N ASN A 41 6.39 -20.54 0.69
CA ASN A 41 5.32 -21.53 0.80
C ASN A 41 4.86 -21.95 -0.59
N GLU A 42 4.71 -23.24 -0.82
CA GLU A 42 4.15 -23.77 -2.06
C GLU A 42 2.65 -24.05 -1.89
N ILE A 43 1.88 -23.70 -2.90
CA ILE A 43 0.43 -23.86 -2.98
C ILE A 43 0.15 -24.63 -4.27
N GLU A 44 -0.39 -25.84 -4.13
CA GLU A 44 -0.75 -26.68 -5.26
C GLU A 44 -2.19 -26.42 -5.71
N ILE A 45 -2.40 -26.17 -7.00
CA ILE A 45 -3.70 -26.03 -7.64
C ILE A 45 -3.94 -27.25 -8.52
N SER A 46 -4.68 -28.21 -8.00
CA SER A 46 -4.92 -29.50 -8.65
C SER A 46 -5.90 -29.43 -9.84
N ASP A 47 -6.58 -28.30 -10.04
CA ASP A 47 -7.41 -28.07 -11.22
C ASP A 47 -6.55 -27.52 -12.38
N PRO A 48 -6.31 -28.34 -13.44
CA PRO A 48 -5.50 -27.91 -14.58
C PRO A 48 -6.18 -26.82 -15.44
N SER A 49 -7.47 -26.58 -15.25
CA SER A 49 -8.23 -25.55 -15.96
C SER A 49 -8.28 -24.21 -15.19
N ALA A 50 -7.76 -24.17 -13.97
CA ALA A 50 -7.74 -22.96 -13.16
C ALA A 50 -6.93 -21.85 -13.84
N THR A 51 -7.46 -20.64 -13.78
CA THR A 51 -6.82 -19.40 -14.26
C THR A 51 -6.72 -18.32 -13.20
N SER A 52 -7.14 -18.65 -11.97
CA SER A 52 -7.05 -17.73 -10.82
C SER A 52 -6.96 -18.49 -9.50
N TYR A 53 -6.40 -17.83 -8.50
CA TYR A 53 -6.35 -18.28 -7.11
C TYR A 53 -6.37 -17.07 -6.18
N THR A 54 -7.12 -17.15 -5.09
CA THR A 54 -7.12 -16.14 -4.03
C THR A 54 -6.36 -16.68 -2.83
N ASP A 55 -5.30 -15.98 -2.44
CA ASP A 55 -4.49 -16.28 -1.26
C ASP A 55 -4.77 -15.27 -0.14
N THR A 56 -4.78 -15.71 1.10
CA THR A 56 -5.03 -14.90 2.30
C THR A 56 -3.87 -14.99 3.30
N PRO A 57 -2.67 -14.53 2.95
CA PRO A 57 -1.47 -14.76 3.75
C PRO A 57 -1.36 -13.91 5.02
N GLY A 58 -2.29 -12.94 5.21
CA GLY A 58 -2.20 -11.89 6.21
C GLY A 58 -1.43 -10.66 5.72
N PHE A 59 -1.25 -9.68 6.61
CA PHE A 59 -0.52 -8.46 6.27
C PHE A 59 0.94 -8.74 5.96
N GLY A 60 1.44 -8.16 4.86
CA GLY A 60 2.83 -8.25 4.46
C GLY A 60 3.06 -7.97 2.98
N THR A 61 4.33 -7.86 2.61
CA THR A 61 4.75 -7.78 1.20
C THR A 61 5.13 -9.17 0.71
N TYR A 62 4.51 -9.59 -0.39
CA TYR A 62 4.70 -10.91 -0.97
C TYR A 62 5.06 -10.84 -2.43
N THR A 63 5.93 -11.76 -2.85
CA THR A 63 6.19 -12.09 -4.25
C THR A 63 5.60 -13.45 -4.54
N TYR A 64 4.89 -13.55 -5.67
CA TYR A 64 4.33 -14.80 -6.16
C TYR A 64 5.00 -15.23 -7.43
N SER A 65 5.23 -16.54 -7.56
CA SER A 65 5.62 -17.16 -8.81
C SER A 65 4.74 -18.38 -9.07
N ILE A 66 4.57 -18.74 -10.35
CA ILE A 66 3.75 -19.89 -10.78
C ILE A 66 4.44 -20.64 -11.89
N TYR A 67 4.24 -21.97 -11.90
CA TYR A 67 4.56 -22.82 -13.04
C TYR A 67 3.50 -23.90 -13.22
N ALA A 68 3.32 -24.35 -14.46
CA ALA A 68 2.48 -25.49 -14.80
C ALA A 68 3.28 -26.79 -14.66
N VAL A 69 2.60 -27.89 -14.37
CA VAL A 69 3.17 -29.23 -14.26
C VAL A 69 2.44 -30.17 -15.20
N ASN A 70 3.16 -31.05 -15.88
CA ASN A 70 2.63 -32.18 -16.65
C ASN A 70 3.46 -33.45 -16.41
N ASP A 71 3.15 -34.52 -17.11
CA ASP A 71 3.85 -35.80 -16.96
C ASP A 71 5.35 -35.76 -17.35
N MET A 72 5.76 -34.72 -18.10
CA MET A 72 7.16 -34.50 -18.49
C MET A 72 7.95 -33.69 -17.46
N GLY A 73 7.27 -33.04 -16.50
CA GLY A 73 7.88 -32.22 -15.44
C GLY A 73 7.32 -30.83 -15.32
N ASN A 74 8.13 -29.95 -14.72
CA ASN A 74 7.75 -28.57 -14.44
C ASN A 74 8.00 -27.66 -15.64
N GLY A 75 7.06 -26.75 -15.92
CA GLY A 75 7.20 -25.70 -16.90
C GLY A 75 8.08 -24.54 -16.44
N ALA A 76 8.20 -23.52 -17.30
CA ALA A 76 8.89 -22.29 -16.96
C ALA A 76 8.16 -21.52 -15.83
N VAL A 77 8.95 -20.92 -14.94
CA VAL A 77 8.42 -20.10 -13.83
C VAL A 77 8.08 -18.70 -14.32
N SER A 78 6.88 -18.25 -14.04
CA SER A 78 6.46 -16.84 -14.18
C SER A 78 6.43 -16.18 -12.80
N ILE A 79 6.95 -14.94 -12.69
CA ILE A 79 7.07 -14.20 -11.43
C ILE A 79 6.28 -12.91 -11.54
N ALA A 80 5.41 -12.65 -10.56
CA ALA A 80 4.67 -11.39 -10.45
C ALA A 80 5.51 -10.31 -9.72
N ALA A 81 5.19 -9.04 -9.95
CA ALA A 81 5.71 -7.96 -9.13
C ALA A 81 5.27 -8.15 -7.66
N PRO A 82 6.09 -7.68 -6.69
CA PRO A 82 5.69 -7.72 -5.28
C PRO A 82 4.38 -6.96 -5.03
N ILE A 83 3.56 -7.49 -4.13
CA ILE A 83 2.32 -6.84 -3.71
C ILE A 83 2.26 -6.73 -2.18
N ILE A 84 1.58 -5.70 -1.69
CA ILE A 84 1.27 -5.53 -0.27
C ILE A 84 -0.14 -6.06 -0.05
N VAL A 85 -0.26 -7.07 0.82
CA VAL A 85 -1.55 -7.61 1.28
C VAL A 85 -1.87 -6.97 2.63
N LYS A 86 -3.02 -6.31 2.74
CA LYS A 86 -3.43 -5.53 3.91
C LYS A 86 -4.95 -5.39 3.97
N PRO A 87 -5.55 -5.04 5.14
CA PRO A 87 -6.94 -4.61 5.21
C PRO A 87 -7.24 -3.44 4.26
N ALA A 88 -8.46 -3.38 3.73
CA ALA A 88 -8.86 -2.34 2.77
C ALA A 88 -8.86 -0.94 3.39
N ASP A 89 -9.14 -0.83 4.68
CA ASP A 89 -9.13 0.40 5.46
C ASP A 89 -7.73 0.81 5.97
N TRP A 90 -6.67 0.04 5.65
CA TRP A 90 -5.32 0.42 5.98
C TRP A 90 -4.66 1.20 4.84
N ILE A 91 -3.97 2.25 5.22
CA ILE A 91 -3.00 2.97 4.40
C ILE A 91 -1.63 2.66 5.00
N VAL A 92 -0.71 2.19 4.18
CA VAL A 92 0.66 1.86 4.61
C VAL A 92 1.61 2.74 3.81
N MET A 93 2.59 3.33 4.50
CA MET A 93 3.58 4.20 3.85
C MET A 93 4.35 3.45 2.77
N THR A 94 4.19 3.91 1.55
CA THR A 94 4.82 3.37 0.33
C THR A 94 4.75 4.43 -0.75
N ASN A 95 5.51 4.27 -1.83
CA ASN A 95 5.41 5.18 -2.97
C ASN A 95 4.06 5.03 -3.68
N GLY A 96 3.38 6.14 -3.95
CA GLY A 96 2.13 6.17 -4.71
C GLY A 96 1.03 7.04 -4.12
N GLU A 97 -0.21 6.66 -4.35
CA GLU A 97 -1.39 7.39 -3.91
C GLU A 97 -2.36 6.47 -3.15
N ALA A 98 -3.04 7.05 -2.16
CA ALA A 98 -4.18 6.45 -1.48
C ALA A 98 -5.41 7.35 -1.66
N ILE A 99 -6.51 6.76 -2.10
CA ILE A 99 -7.80 7.46 -2.25
C ILE A 99 -8.66 7.16 -1.04
N VAL A 100 -9.17 8.19 -0.38
CA VAL A 100 -10.00 8.08 0.82
C VAL A 100 -11.41 8.62 0.56
N GLU A 101 -12.41 7.88 1.04
CA GLU A 101 -13.82 8.17 0.84
C GLU A 101 -14.40 8.93 2.03
N SER A 102 -15.31 9.87 1.76
CA SER A 102 -16.07 10.55 2.83
C SER A 102 -16.91 9.56 3.63
N GLY A 103 -16.95 9.77 4.96
CA GLY A 103 -17.72 8.93 5.88
C GLY A 103 -17.05 7.61 6.26
N LYS A 104 -15.84 7.35 5.75
CA LYS A 104 -15.00 6.23 6.19
C LYS A 104 -13.82 6.72 7.02
N THR A 105 -13.33 5.86 7.90
CA THR A 105 -12.05 6.04 8.60
C THR A 105 -11.06 5.02 8.08
N TYR A 106 -9.86 5.49 7.75
CA TYR A 106 -8.73 4.66 7.36
C TYR A 106 -7.66 4.75 8.44
N HIS A 107 -6.86 3.70 8.57
CA HIS A 107 -5.75 3.62 9.52
C HIS A 107 -4.43 3.75 8.77
N PHE A 108 -3.68 4.81 9.05
CA PHE A 108 -2.42 5.10 8.37
C PHE A 108 -1.23 4.71 9.24
N TYR A 109 -0.39 3.84 8.71
CA TYR A 109 0.79 3.29 9.35
C TYR A 109 2.05 3.60 8.54
N ASP A 110 3.21 3.47 9.19
CA ASP A 110 4.49 3.34 8.50
C ASP A 110 4.54 2.08 7.61
N ALA A 111 5.70 1.83 6.96
CA ALA A 111 5.84 0.74 5.99
C ALA A 111 5.76 -0.68 6.60
N ALA A 112 5.91 -0.82 7.91
CA ALA A 112 5.84 -2.10 8.62
C ALA A 112 4.45 -2.40 9.20
N GLY A 113 3.54 -1.41 9.24
CA GLY A 113 2.23 -1.55 9.86
C GLY A 113 2.28 -1.55 11.40
N PRO A 114 1.20 -1.90 12.09
CA PRO A 114 1.01 -1.58 13.51
C PRO A 114 1.85 -2.39 14.50
N ASN A 115 2.56 -3.43 14.09
CA ASN A 115 3.17 -4.40 15.00
C ASN A 115 4.66 -4.64 14.78
N ALA A 116 5.33 -3.75 14.05
CA ALA A 116 6.75 -3.89 13.75
C ALA A 116 7.40 -2.50 13.62
N TYR A 117 8.70 -2.44 13.81
CA TYR A 117 9.48 -1.23 13.58
C TYR A 117 9.61 -0.97 12.07
N TYR A 118 9.48 0.28 11.65
CA TYR A 118 9.66 0.64 10.24
C TYR A 118 11.04 0.21 9.73
N PRO A 119 11.17 -0.14 8.43
CA PRO A 119 12.46 -0.55 7.86
C PRO A 119 13.41 0.65 7.72
N ASN A 120 14.71 0.41 7.90
CA ASN A 120 15.77 1.37 7.54
C ASN A 120 15.86 1.59 6.04
N THR A 121 16.53 2.64 5.62
CA THR A 121 16.85 2.97 4.23
C THR A 121 15.58 3.19 3.38
N ARG A 122 14.61 3.89 3.94
CA ARG A 122 13.37 4.28 3.23
C ARG A 122 13.52 5.69 2.65
N ASN A 123 12.86 5.88 1.52
CA ASN A 123 12.60 7.18 0.91
C ASN A 123 11.30 7.05 0.11
N ASP A 124 10.19 7.04 0.84
CA ASP A 124 8.88 6.82 0.27
C ASP A 124 8.09 8.12 0.21
N THR A 125 7.34 8.28 -0.87
CA THR A 125 6.41 9.39 -1.07
C THR A 125 5.01 8.87 -1.28
N LEU A 126 4.09 9.20 -0.38
CA LEU A 126 2.68 8.83 -0.44
C LEU A 126 1.79 10.07 -0.45
N THR A 127 0.92 10.17 -1.44
CA THR A 127 -0.12 11.20 -1.46
C THR A 127 -1.46 10.58 -1.06
N ILE A 128 -2.09 11.13 -0.04
CA ILE A 128 -3.45 10.77 0.37
C ILE A 128 -4.41 11.83 -0.20
N ARG A 129 -5.39 11.37 -0.99
CA ARG A 129 -6.36 12.24 -1.68
C ARG A 129 -7.79 11.90 -1.29
N PRO A 130 -8.67 12.89 -1.17
CA PRO A 130 -10.09 12.63 -1.08
C PRO A 130 -10.61 12.12 -2.42
N GLN A 131 -11.56 11.18 -2.40
CA GLN A 131 -12.24 10.70 -3.60
C GLN A 131 -13.06 11.82 -4.28
N ASN A 132 -13.62 12.72 -3.49
CA ASN A 132 -14.43 13.85 -3.94
C ASN A 132 -13.59 15.14 -3.95
N SER A 133 -13.70 15.94 -5.01
CA SER A 133 -13.00 17.22 -5.14
C SER A 133 -13.40 18.28 -4.07
N ASN A 134 -14.55 18.08 -3.40
CA ASN A 134 -15.00 18.90 -2.28
C ASN A 134 -14.48 18.42 -0.91
N GLY A 135 -13.75 17.30 -0.87
CA GLY A 135 -13.19 16.75 0.35
C GLY A 135 -11.88 17.43 0.75
N LEU A 136 -11.58 17.38 2.05
CA LEU A 136 -10.28 17.70 2.64
C LEU A 136 -9.82 16.51 3.45
N VAL A 137 -8.59 16.04 3.20
CA VAL A 137 -7.98 14.98 4.01
C VAL A 137 -7.68 15.51 5.39
N HIS A 138 -8.17 14.81 6.41
CA HIS A 138 -7.87 15.07 7.81
C HIS A 138 -7.15 13.85 8.40
N VAL A 139 -6.04 14.08 9.08
CA VAL A 139 -5.20 13.05 9.70
C VAL A 139 -5.01 13.35 11.18
N SER A 140 -5.22 12.35 12.03
CA SER A 140 -5.03 12.44 13.47
C SER A 140 -4.08 11.34 13.93
N PHE A 141 -2.86 11.70 14.27
CA PHE A 141 -1.87 10.73 14.76
C PHE A 141 -2.20 10.33 16.21
N LYS A 142 -2.21 9.04 16.46
CA LYS A 142 -2.37 8.42 17.78
C LYS A 142 -1.03 8.02 18.38
N GLN A 143 -0.11 7.61 17.54
CA GLN A 143 1.27 7.28 17.86
C GLN A 143 2.19 7.91 16.82
N PHE A 144 3.36 8.37 17.26
CA PHE A 144 4.44 8.84 16.40
C PHE A 144 5.77 8.69 17.14
N VAL A 145 6.55 7.70 16.74
CA VAL A 145 7.85 7.39 17.35
C VAL A 145 8.85 7.09 16.23
N THR A 146 9.81 7.98 16.04
CA THR A 146 10.88 7.83 15.04
C THR A 146 12.25 8.00 15.71
N ASP A 147 13.30 7.42 15.11
CA ASP A 147 14.64 7.77 15.50
C ASP A 147 14.89 9.27 15.25
N THR A 148 15.27 9.97 16.32
CA THR A 148 15.40 11.43 16.29
C THR A 148 16.71 11.92 15.64
N TYR A 149 17.58 11.01 15.21
CA TYR A 149 18.89 11.36 14.67
C TYR A 149 19.04 11.22 13.17
N GLY A 150 18.08 10.62 12.48
CA GLY A 150 18.22 10.38 11.05
C GLY A 150 16.93 10.11 10.29
N ASP A 151 15.80 9.98 10.99
CA ASP A 151 14.54 9.58 10.40
C ASP A 151 13.49 10.70 10.50
N TYR A 152 12.86 11.03 9.37
CA TYR A 152 12.01 12.21 9.25
C TYR A 152 10.75 11.90 8.45
N LEU A 153 9.61 12.40 8.93
CA LEU A 153 8.38 12.49 8.16
C LEU A 153 8.15 13.95 7.75
N TYR A 154 8.22 14.20 6.43
CA TYR A 154 7.85 15.49 5.85
C TYR A 154 6.40 15.44 5.42
N ILE A 155 5.64 16.51 5.64
CA ILE A 155 4.24 16.60 5.25
C ILE A 155 4.03 17.89 4.46
N PHE A 156 3.40 17.73 3.28
CA PHE A 156 3.10 18.83 2.35
C PHE A 156 1.58 18.98 2.21
N ASP A 157 1.11 20.23 2.17
CA ASP A 157 -0.31 20.56 1.99
C ASP A 157 -0.67 20.63 0.51
N GLY A 158 -0.89 19.48 -0.08
CA GLY A 158 -1.25 19.32 -1.50
C GLY A 158 -0.87 17.98 -2.09
N ALA A 159 -0.99 17.92 -3.41
CA ALA A 159 -0.95 16.70 -4.19
C ALA A 159 0.46 16.17 -4.51
N ASP A 160 1.51 16.90 -4.18
CA ASP A 160 2.89 16.51 -4.40
C ASP A 160 3.86 17.30 -3.50
N THR A 161 5.17 17.03 -3.64
CA THR A 161 6.24 17.68 -2.84
C THR A 161 6.57 19.11 -3.28
N ASN A 162 5.93 19.66 -4.31
CA ASN A 162 6.03 21.07 -4.67
C ASN A 162 5.02 21.93 -3.90
N ALA A 163 4.06 21.28 -3.24
CA ALA A 163 3.09 21.94 -2.37
C ALA A 163 3.77 22.56 -1.14
N PRO A 164 3.11 23.48 -0.42
CA PRO A 164 3.65 24.06 0.81
C PRO A 164 4.01 23.00 1.84
N LEU A 165 5.24 23.06 2.37
CA LEU A 165 5.67 22.20 3.47
C LEU A 165 4.96 22.61 4.76
N ILE A 166 4.22 21.69 5.36
CA ILE A 166 3.61 21.86 6.69
C ILE A 166 4.68 21.71 7.78
N GLY A 167 5.54 20.72 7.65
CA GLY A 167 6.63 20.51 8.60
C GLY A 167 7.45 19.25 8.32
N GLU A 168 8.55 19.18 9.07
CA GLU A 168 9.46 18.08 9.20
C GLU A 168 9.32 17.55 10.63
N PHE A 169 9.01 16.27 10.78
CA PHE A 169 8.72 15.65 12.07
C PHE A 169 9.66 14.49 12.35
N THR A 170 10.25 14.54 13.53
CA THR A 170 10.97 13.44 14.17
C THR A 170 10.69 13.55 15.68
N SER A 171 10.31 12.48 16.35
CA SER A 171 9.90 12.55 17.76
C SER A 171 9.73 11.16 18.38
N THR A 172 9.75 11.12 19.71
CA THR A 172 9.37 9.97 20.52
C THR A 172 7.93 10.05 21.05
N SER A 173 7.15 11.01 20.59
CA SER A 173 5.74 11.21 20.95
C SER A 173 5.04 12.03 19.88
N VAL A 174 3.71 11.99 19.85
CA VAL A 174 2.93 12.73 18.84
C VAL A 174 3.14 14.24 18.98
N PRO A 175 3.76 14.92 17.98
CA PRO A 175 3.84 16.36 17.96
C PRO A 175 2.44 17.01 17.96
N SER A 176 2.28 18.14 18.62
CA SER A 176 0.98 18.83 18.72
C SER A 176 0.35 19.16 17.35
N ALA A 177 1.17 19.47 16.34
CA ALA A 177 0.74 19.72 14.97
C ALA A 177 0.13 18.49 14.27
N LEU A 178 0.46 17.28 14.73
CA LEU A 178 -0.01 16.01 14.16
C LEU A 178 -1.24 15.44 14.88
N VAL A 179 -1.62 15.99 16.04
CA VAL A 179 -2.82 15.55 16.76
C VAL A 179 -4.08 15.72 15.91
N SER A 180 -4.12 16.81 15.10
CA SER A 180 -5.23 17.08 14.17
C SER A 180 -4.69 17.93 13.03
N LEU A 181 -4.44 17.30 11.91
CA LEU A 181 -3.91 17.90 10.69
C LEU A 181 -4.96 17.80 9.59
N GLU A 182 -5.35 18.93 9.00
CA GLU A 182 -6.29 18.99 7.88
C GLU A 182 -5.66 19.72 6.70
N SER A 183 -5.84 19.19 5.49
CA SER A 183 -5.42 19.89 4.27
C SER A 183 -6.19 21.19 4.10
N THR A 184 -5.49 22.24 3.71
CA THR A 184 -6.08 23.52 3.29
C THR A 184 -5.95 23.76 1.79
N SER A 185 -5.32 22.80 1.09
CA SER A 185 -5.08 22.88 -0.36
C SER A 185 -6.38 22.80 -1.17
N ILE A 186 -6.31 23.30 -2.42
CA ILE A 186 -7.49 23.29 -3.30
C ILE A 186 -7.87 21.88 -3.74
N ASP A 187 -6.94 20.95 -3.80
CA ASP A 187 -7.18 19.56 -4.13
C ASP A 187 -7.54 18.70 -2.91
N GLY A 188 -7.41 19.27 -1.70
CA GLY A 188 -7.72 18.62 -0.44
C GLY A 188 -6.79 17.48 -0.06
N ALA A 189 -5.67 17.32 -0.73
CA ALA A 189 -4.71 16.24 -0.52
C ALA A 189 -3.64 16.62 0.52
N LEU A 190 -3.01 15.60 1.08
CA LEU A 190 -1.76 15.70 1.85
C LEU A 190 -0.73 14.74 1.27
N THR A 191 0.50 15.21 1.10
CA THR A 191 1.62 14.37 0.67
C THR A 191 2.60 14.16 1.81
N PHE A 192 2.94 12.90 2.04
CA PHE A 192 3.86 12.44 3.08
C PHE A 192 5.13 11.93 2.42
N VAL A 193 6.29 12.34 2.92
CA VAL A 193 7.59 11.78 2.53
C VAL A 193 8.26 11.26 3.78
N PHE A 194 8.53 9.96 3.81
CA PHE A 194 9.24 9.34 4.91
C PHE A 194 10.64 8.95 4.48
N TYR A 195 11.62 9.50 5.17
CA TYR A 195 13.02 9.16 5.05
C TYR A 195 13.47 8.44 6.31
N SER A 196 14.13 7.28 6.16
CA SER A 196 14.85 6.62 7.25
C SER A 196 16.26 6.26 6.81
N ASP A 197 17.22 6.45 7.72
CA ASP A 197 18.63 6.16 7.47
C ASP A 197 18.97 4.67 7.60
N VAL A 198 20.25 4.33 7.74
CA VAL A 198 20.73 2.93 7.83
C VAL A 198 20.90 2.45 9.28
N MET A 199 20.74 3.33 10.26
CA MET A 199 21.16 3.09 11.64
C MET A 199 20.04 2.49 12.49
N SER A 200 19.32 3.34 13.19
CA SER A 200 18.27 2.95 14.12
C SER A 200 16.89 2.97 13.45
N ARG A 201 15.93 2.41 14.11
CA ARG A 201 14.52 2.40 13.69
C ARG A 201 13.65 2.26 14.93
N ASP A 202 12.42 2.72 14.83
CA ASP A 202 11.50 2.74 15.94
C ASP A 202 10.10 2.23 15.55
N GLU A 203 9.13 2.38 16.45
CA GLU A 203 7.76 1.85 16.30
C GLU A 203 6.94 2.50 15.17
N GLY A 204 7.40 3.66 14.66
CA GLY A 204 6.70 4.38 13.61
C GLY A 204 5.44 5.10 14.07
N TRP A 205 4.39 5.05 13.27
CA TRP A 205 3.16 5.77 13.57
C TRP A 205 1.91 4.97 13.31
N GLU A 206 0.87 5.38 14.04
CA GLU A 206 -0.53 5.07 13.78
C GLU A 206 -1.32 6.37 13.73
N ALA A 207 -2.13 6.55 12.69
CA ALA A 207 -3.02 7.71 12.55
C ALA A 207 -4.36 7.27 11.95
N ASP A 208 -5.42 8.00 12.32
CA ASP A 208 -6.70 7.92 11.62
C ASP A 208 -6.71 8.94 10.48
N VAL A 209 -7.24 8.52 9.33
CA VAL A 209 -7.45 9.37 8.16
C VAL A 209 -8.93 9.40 7.83
N THR A 210 -9.48 10.58 7.72
CA THR A 210 -10.88 10.84 7.36
C THR A 210 -10.95 11.93 6.30
N VAL A 211 -12.14 12.16 5.76
CA VAL A 211 -12.41 13.27 4.84
C VAL A 211 -13.47 14.15 5.46
N THR A 212 -13.13 15.43 5.61
CA THR A 212 -14.07 16.52 5.92
C THR A 212 -14.51 17.20 4.62
N GLU A 213 -15.57 17.99 4.64
CA GLU A 213 -16.04 18.72 3.46
C GLU A 213 -15.66 20.19 3.54
N LYS A 214 -15.26 20.75 2.39
CA LYS A 214 -15.05 22.20 2.25
C LYS A 214 -16.35 22.92 2.57
N LYS A 215 -16.27 23.92 3.44
CA LYS A 215 -17.42 24.76 3.75
C LYS A 215 -17.72 25.66 2.54
N THR A 216 -18.84 25.43 1.88
CA THR A 216 -19.37 26.36 0.87
C THR A 216 -20.14 27.47 1.58
N HIS A 217 -19.72 28.72 1.39
CA HIS A 217 -20.52 29.88 1.78
C HIS A 217 -21.31 30.34 0.56
N ASP A 218 -22.62 30.13 0.57
CA ASP A 218 -23.51 30.75 -0.40
C ASP A 218 -23.54 32.25 -0.15
N LEU A 219 -22.87 32.99 -1.02
CA LEU A 219 -23.01 34.45 -1.05
C LEU A 219 -24.36 34.76 -1.68
N MET A 220 -25.35 35.06 -0.86
CA MET A 220 -26.62 35.62 -1.33
C MET A 220 -26.35 37.05 -1.83
N ALA A 221 -26.32 37.24 -3.14
CA ALA A 221 -26.34 38.56 -3.73
C ALA A 221 -27.71 39.19 -3.44
N GLY A 222 -27.76 40.11 -2.46
CA GLY A 222 -28.95 40.93 -2.23
C GLY A 222 -29.07 41.96 -3.35
N TRP A 223 -30.19 41.91 -4.06
CA TRP A 223 -30.60 43.02 -4.93
C TRP A 223 -31.22 44.11 -4.03
N PHE A 224 -30.66 45.29 -4.08
CA PHE A 224 -31.25 46.49 -3.51
C PHE A 224 -31.95 47.29 -4.60
#